data_5f30ddf299923149cfcf18e327972d9b
#
_entry.id   5f30ddf299923149cfcf18e327972d9b
#
_cell.length_a   1.000
_cell.length_b   1.000
_cell.length_c   1.000
_cell.angle_alpha   90.00
_cell.angle_beta   90.00
_cell.angle_gamma   90.00
#
_symmetry.space_group_name_H-M   'P 1'
#
loop_
_entity.id
_entity.type
_entity.pdbx_description
1 polymer ?
#
loop_
_entity_poly.entity_id
_entity_poly.type
_entity_poly.pdbx_seq_one_letter_code
_entity_poly.pdbx_strand_id
1 'polypeptide(L)'
;MPLKIFGCLLLVAAAFSTGALLSKRLYRRRDFLNRFKTFLQALKTQLRFHGGDIFSLVNSCIGQSQLPMMFVSDEKPFEICWNEAAECIPRSFSLNGNDIALIRDCGSQLGKTDLEGQLSHLGLIEARLDSLIEEAGESIGKKSRLYKTMGFFVGASAAILLL
;
A
#
# COMPACT_ATOMS: atom_id res chain seq x y z
N MET A 1 29.06 -21.14 -30.64
CA MET A 1 29.44 -20.76 -29.27
C MET A 1 28.81 -19.41 -28.81
N PRO A 2 28.93 -18.27 -29.51
CA PRO A 2 28.40 -16.99 -29.00
C PRO A 2 26.89 -16.96 -28.81
N LEU A 3 26.11 -17.64 -29.65
CA LEU A 3 24.65 -17.66 -29.58
C LEU A 3 24.11 -18.31 -28.28
N LYS A 4 24.78 -19.37 -27.80
CA LYS A 4 24.42 -20.05 -26.53
C LYS A 4 24.69 -19.16 -25.33
N ILE A 5 25.83 -18.45 -25.31
CA ILE A 5 26.20 -17.53 -24.24
C ILE A 5 25.24 -16.35 -24.18
N PHE A 6 24.81 -15.83 -25.36
CA PHE A 6 23.83 -14.76 -25.43
C PHE A 6 22.44 -15.19 -24.91
N GLY A 7 22.01 -16.43 -25.24
CA GLY A 7 20.75 -17.00 -24.71
C GLY A 7 20.77 -17.15 -23.19
N CYS A 8 21.86 -17.61 -22.59
CA CYS A 8 22.04 -17.72 -21.14
C CYS A 8 21.96 -16.34 -20.45
N LEU A 9 22.63 -15.33 -21.03
CA LEU A 9 22.63 -13.97 -20.48
C LEU A 9 21.21 -13.37 -20.48
N LEU A 10 20.46 -13.63 -21.54
CA LEU A 10 19.08 -13.17 -21.69
C LEU A 10 18.14 -13.81 -20.69
N LEU A 11 18.30 -15.13 -20.40
CA LEU A 11 17.52 -15.85 -19.39
C LEU A 11 17.81 -15.34 -17.98
N VAL A 12 19.08 -15.11 -17.65
CA VAL A 12 19.48 -14.54 -16.35
C VAL A 12 18.92 -13.14 -16.17
N ALA A 13 19.01 -12.29 -17.20
CA ALA A 13 18.46 -10.95 -17.17
C ALA A 13 16.93 -10.93 -17.01
N ALA A 14 16.21 -11.83 -17.67
CA ALA A 14 14.77 -11.98 -17.55
C ALA A 14 14.35 -12.44 -16.14
N ALA A 15 15.05 -13.44 -15.57
CA ALA A 15 14.79 -13.92 -14.20
C ALA A 15 15.07 -12.83 -13.15
N PHE A 16 16.12 -12.04 -13.33
CA PHE A 16 16.45 -10.92 -12.44
C PHE A 16 15.40 -9.80 -12.54
N SER A 17 14.94 -9.48 -13.75
CA SER A 17 13.92 -8.45 -13.99
C SER A 17 12.58 -8.80 -13.37
N THR A 18 12.14 -10.06 -13.46
CA THR A 18 10.89 -10.50 -12.80
C THR A 18 10.98 -10.44 -11.28
N GLY A 19 12.11 -10.82 -10.69
CA GLY A 19 12.36 -10.69 -9.26
C GLY A 19 12.34 -9.23 -8.78
N ALA A 20 12.90 -8.31 -9.57
CA ALA A 20 12.90 -6.88 -9.26
C ALA A 20 11.48 -6.26 -9.33
N LEU A 21 10.66 -6.68 -10.29
CA LEU A 21 9.27 -6.22 -10.41
C LEU A 21 8.40 -6.69 -9.25
N LEU A 22 8.54 -7.93 -8.81
CA LEU A 22 7.85 -8.46 -7.65
C LEU A 22 8.26 -7.75 -6.36
N SER A 23 9.54 -7.45 -6.22
CA SER A 23 10.06 -6.66 -5.09
C SER A 23 9.44 -5.26 -5.06
N LYS A 24 9.35 -4.56 -6.21
CA LYS A 24 8.74 -3.22 -6.30
C LYS A 24 7.28 -3.19 -5.84
N ARG A 25 6.50 -4.25 -6.09
CA ARG A 25 5.11 -4.34 -5.63
C ARG A 25 4.99 -4.33 -4.10
N LEU A 26 5.87 -5.05 -3.41
CA LEU A 26 5.90 -5.11 -1.95
C LEU A 26 6.26 -3.74 -1.34
N TYR A 27 7.24 -3.04 -1.93
CA TYR A 27 7.60 -1.69 -1.51
C TYR A 27 6.45 -0.70 -1.70
N ARG A 28 5.71 -0.78 -2.81
CA ARG A 28 4.57 0.09 -3.08
C ARG A 28 3.42 -0.12 -2.09
N ARG A 29 3.13 -1.38 -1.69
CA ARG A 29 2.15 -1.68 -0.64
C ARG A 29 2.54 -0.98 0.67
N ARG A 30 3.78 -1.17 1.12
CA ARG A 30 4.28 -0.56 2.34
C ARG A 30 4.28 0.98 2.27
N ASP A 31 4.67 1.56 1.14
CA ASP A 31 4.64 3.01 0.93
C ASP A 31 3.22 3.56 1.05
N PHE A 32 2.24 2.92 0.42
CA PHE A 32 0.84 3.30 0.55
C PHE A 32 0.37 3.25 2.00
N LEU A 33 0.61 2.16 2.71
CA LEU A 33 0.20 2.00 4.11
C LEU A 33 0.85 3.06 5.02
N ASN A 34 2.11 3.41 4.79
CA ASN A 34 2.77 4.50 5.52
C ASN A 34 2.15 5.88 5.23
N ARG A 35 1.80 6.17 3.98
CA ARG A 35 1.08 7.41 3.61
C ARG A 35 -0.30 7.43 4.24
N PHE A 36 -0.99 6.29 4.28
CA PHE A 36 -2.28 6.17 4.95
C PHE A 36 -2.16 6.40 6.47
N LYS A 37 -1.07 5.94 7.11
CA LYS A 37 -0.77 6.27 8.52
C LYS A 37 -0.59 7.78 8.72
N THR A 38 0.18 8.44 7.85
CA THR A 38 0.35 9.88 7.89
C THR A 38 -1.00 10.61 7.72
N PHE A 39 -1.85 10.13 6.82
CA PHE A 39 -3.21 10.64 6.65
C PHE A 39 -4.02 10.52 7.94
N LEU A 40 -4.03 9.34 8.60
CA LEU A 40 -4.75 9.14 9.87
C LEU A 40 -4.28 10.10 10.96
N GLN A 41 -2.98 10.31 11.08
CA GLN A 41 -2.40 11.22 12.08
C GLN A 41 -2.79 12.68 11.80
N ALA A 42 -2.74 13.10 10.53
CA ALA A 42 -3.20 14.41 10.11
C ALA A 42 -4.70 14.59 10.39
N LEU A 43 -5.52 13.59 10.05
CA LEU A 43 -6.96 13.62 10.28
C LEU A 43 -7.31 13.69 11.77
N LYS A 44 -6.66 12.91 12.62
CA LYS A 44 -6.83 12.98 14.09
C LYS A 44 -6.49 14.36 14.63
N THR A 45 -5.43 14.99 14.10
CA THR A 45 -5.03 16.34 14.48
C THR A 45 -6.05 17.36 14.02
N GLN A 46 -6.50 17.31 12.79
CA GLN A 46 -7.49 18.22 12.23
C GLN A 46 -8.84 18.11 12.96
N LEU A 47 -9.32 16.90 13.23
CA LEU A 47 -10.55 16.66 14.00
C LEU A 47 -10.48 17.26 15.40
N ARG A 48 -9.30 17.23 16.05
CA ARG A 48 -9.13 17.73 17.41
C ARG A 48 -9.07 19.26 17.49
N PHE A 49 -8.50 19.92 16.49
CA PHE A 49 -8.23 21.36 16.54
C PHE A 49 -9.08 22.20 15.59
N HIS A 50 -9.61 21.62 14.52
CA HIS A 50 -10.36 22.31 13.49
C HIS A 50 -11.70 21.62 13.29
N GLY A 51 -12.69 21.97 14.13
CA GLY A 51 -14.06 21.54 13.88
C GLY A 51 -14.53 22.08 12.51
N GLY A 52 -15.03 21.23 11.63
CA GLY A 52 -15.45 21.63 10.30
C GLY A 52 -16.13 20.48 9.55
N ASP A 53 -16.46 20.71 8.29
CA ASP A 53 -17.05 19.71 7.42
C ASP A 53 -16.04 18.57 7.16
N ILE A 54 -16.50 17.34 7.39
CA ILE A 54 -15.67 16.13 7.29
C ILE A 54 -15.08 15.92 5.88
N PHE A 55 -15.81 16.33 4.82
CA PHE A 55 -15.34 16.23 3.44
C PHE A 55 -14.12 17.13 3.21
N SER A 56 -14.19 18.37 3.69
CA SER A 56 -13.10 19.34 3.58
C SER A 56 -11.87 18.90 4.36
N LEU A 57 -12.05 18.39 5.60
CA LEU A 57 -10.98 17.87 6.43
C LEU A 57 -10.26 16.68 5.76
N VAL A 58 -11.02 15.73 5.28
CA VAL A 58 -10.47 14.53 4.61
C VAL A 58 -9.70 14.91 3.34
N ASN A 59 -10.25 15.78 2.50
CA ASN A 59 -9.55 16.24 1.29
C ASN A 59 -8.22 16.95 1.61
N SER A 60 -8.23 17.82 2.62
CA SER A 60 -7.00 18.48 3.09
C SER A 60 -5.96 17.47 3.57
N CYS A 61 -6.36 16.47 4.35
CA CYS A 61 -5.47 15.44 4.87
C CYS A 61 -4.93 14.51 3.77
N ILE A 62 -5.73 14.16 2.77
CA ILE A 62 -5.30 13.40 1.59
C ILE A 62 -4.19 14.17 0.84
N GLY A 63 -4.37 15.47 0.62
CA GLY A 63 -3.37 16.32 0.00
C GLY A 63 -2.08 16.40 0.80
N GLN A 64 -2.16 16.62 2.11
CA GLN A 64 -0.99 16.72 3.01
C GLN A 64 -0.18 15.41 3.08
N SER A 65 -0.86 14.27 3.13
CA SER A 65 -0.23 12.95 3.20
C SER A 65 0.24 12.41 1.84
N GLN A 66 -0.07 13.14 0.75
CA GLN A 66 0.15 12.68 -0.63
C GLN A 66 -0.41 11.26 -0.85
N LEU A 67 -1.56 10.98 -0.24
CA LEU A 67 -2.22 9.69 -0.37
C LEU A 67 -2.76 9.55 -1.81
N PRO A 68 -2.38 8.51 -2.55
CA PRO A 68 -2.82 8.31 -3.93
C PRO A 68 -4.25 7.75 -3.98
N MET A 69 -5.19 8.49 -3.45
CA MET A 69 -6.60 8.18 -3.36
C MET A 69 -7.39 9.41 -3.84
N MET A 70 -8.28 9.21 -4.80
CA MET A 70 -9.16 10.27 -5.29
C MET A 70 -10.44 10.26 -4.46
N PHE A 71 -10.60 11.28 -3.61
CA PHE A 71 -11.81 11.48 -2.85
C PHE A 71 -12.59 12.64 -3.43
N VAL A 72 -13.78 12.38 -3.95
CA VAL A 72 -14.65 13.38 -4.54
C VAL A 72 -15.82 13.59 -3.60
N SER A 73 -16.04 14.86 -3.19
CA SER A 73 -17.23 15.26 -2.48
C SER A 73 -18.37 15.35 -3.48
N ASP A 74 -19.33 14.45 -3.38
CA ASP A 74 -20.56 14.44 -4.15
C ASP A 74 -21.76 14.66 -3.20
N GLU A 75 -22.96 14.84 -3.72
CA GLU A 75 -24.20 14.95 -2.91
C GLU A 75 -24.54 13.67 -2.11
N LYS A 76 -23.70 12.65 -2.22
CA LYS A 76 -23.84 11.36 -1.54
C LYS A 76 -23.36 11.41 -0.09
N PRO A 77 -23.84 10.50 0.78
CA PRO A 77 -23.31 10.31 2.13
C PRO A 77 -21.79 10.04 2.10
N PHE A 78 -21.09 10.56 3.10
CA PHE A 78 -19.61 10.43 3.23
C PHE A 78 -19.13 8.98 3.05
N GLU A 79 -19.79 8.03 3.69
CA GLU A 79 -19.41 6.61 3.64
C GLU A 79 -19.43 6.04 2.21
N ILE A 80 -20.38 6.46 1.38
CA ILE A 80 -20.46 6.03 -0.02
C ILE A 80 -19.28 6.61 -0.81
N CYS A 81 -19.04 7.92 -0.69
CA CYS A 81 -17.91 8.59 -1.35
C CYS A 81 -16.57 7.98 -0.92
N TRP A 82 -16.42 7.65 0.37
CA TRP A 82 -15.23 7.03 0.89
C TRP A 82 -15.00 5.62 0.33
N ASN A 83 -16.04 4.81 0.27
CA ASN A 83 -15.96 3.46 -0.28
C ASN A 83 -15.64 3.48 -1.79
N GLU A 84 -16.27 4.37 -2.56
CA GLU A 84 -15.94 4.59 -3.97
C GLU A 84 -14.48 5.00 -4.15
N ALA A 85 -13.98 5.91 -3.32
CA ALA A 85 -12.58 6.33 -3.32
C ALA A 85 -11.63 5.17 -2.98
N ALA A 86 -12.00 4.31 -2.02
CA ALA A 86 -11.21 3.13 -1.66
C ALA A 86 -11.15 2.09 -2.80
N GLU A 87 -12.22 1.95 -3.60
CA GLU A 87 -12.24 1.08 -4.77
C GLU A 87 -11.39 1.62 -5.95
N CYS A 88 -11.31 2.94 -6.05
CA CYS A 88 -10.53 3.64 -7.08
C CYS A 88 -9.01 3.64 -6.81
N ILE A 89 -8.54 3.10 -5.69
CA ILE A 89 -7.09 3.02 -5.41
C ILE A 89 -6.40 2.21 -6.50
N PRO A 90 -5.32 2.77 -7.11
CA PRO A 90 -4.64 2.09 -8.21
C PRO A 90 -4.10 0.71 -7.82
N ARG A 91 -4.39 -0.32 -8.60
CA ARG A 91 -3.91 -1.69 -8.39
C ARG A 91 -2.38 -1.80 -8.36
N SER A 92 -1.68 -0.78 -8.85
CA SER A 92 -0.22 -0.69 -8.81
C SER A 92 0.37 -0.71 -7.40
N PHE A 93 -0.41 -0.33 -6.38
CA PHE A 93 0.01 -0.41 -4.98
C PHE A 93 -0.07 -1.82 -4.40
N SER A 94 -0.73 -2.75 -5.09
CA SER A 94 -0.79 -4.17 -4.71
C SER A 94 -1.33 -4.38 -3.28
N LEU A 95 -2.32 -3.58 -2.90
CA LEU A 95 -3.04 -3.74 -1.64
C LEU A 95 -3.79 -5.08 -1.63
N ASN A 96 -3.83 -5.73 -0.50
CA ASN A 96 -4.58 -6.96 -0.29
C ASN A 96 -6.00 -6.67 0.24
N GLY A 97 -6.81 -7.73 0.38
CA GLY A 97 -8.18 -7.60 0.88
C GLY A 97 -8.28 -7.01 2.29
N ASN A 98 -7.32 -7.33 3.17
CA ASN A 98 -7.28 -6.80 4.54
C ASN A 98 -6.93 -5.32 4.55
N ASP A 99 -6.03 -4.87 3.66
CA ASP A 99 -5.68 -3.46 3.53
C ASP A 99 -6.90 -2.64 3.11
N ILE A 100 -7.62 -3.11 2.07
CA ILE A 100 -8.84 -2.43 1.57
C ILE A 100 -9.95 -2.46 2.62
N ALA A 101 -10.14 -3.57 3.32
CA ALA A 101 -11.12 -3.67 4.40
C ALA A 101 -10.84 -2.66 5.52
N LEU A 102 -9.56 -2.51 5.92
CA LEU A 102 -9.16 -1.51 6.92
C LEU A 102 -9.43 -0.08 6.45
N ILE A 103 -9.13 0.23 5.18
CA ILE A 103 -9.39 1.56 4.61
C ILE A 103 -10.89 1.86 4.61
N ARG A 104 -11.75 0.90 4.24
CA ARG A 104 -13.21 1.06 4.29
C ARG A 104 -13.72 1.25 5.72
N ASP A 105 -13.23 0.43 6.66
CA ASP A 105 -13.57 0.51 8.09
C ASP A 105 -13.22 1.90 8.66
N CYS A 106 -12.10 2.48 8.26
CA CYS A 106 -11.71 3.83 8.65
C CYS A 106 -12.81 4.87 8.38
N GLY A 107 -13.44 4.84 7.20
CA GLY A 107 -14.49 5.80 6.84
C GLY A 107 -15.86 5.50 7.43
N SER A 108 -16.08 4.30 7.93
CA SER A 108 -17.41 3.82 8.35
C SER A 108 -17.99 4.60 9.54
N GLN A 109 -17.15 5.13 10.42
CA GLN A 109 -17.54 5.86 11.63
C GLN A 109 -17.30 7.37 11.56
N LEU A 110 -16.61 7.84 10.53
CA LEU A 110 -16.33 9.26 10.36
C LEU A 110 -17.63 10.06 10.14
N GLY A 111 -17.81 11.09 10.95
CA GLY A 111 -19.01 11.95 10.91
C GLY A 111 -20.28 11.34 11.54
N LYS A 112 -20.24 10.12 12.09
CA LYS A 112 -21.40 9.44 12.69
C LYS A 112 -21.42 9.48 14.21
N THR A 113 -20.27 9.64 14.85
CA THR A 113 -20.14 9.66 16.31
C THR A 113 -19.57 10.99 16.77
N ASP A 114 -19.57 11.21 18.08
CA ASP A 114 -18.91 12.36 18.70
C ASP A 114 -17.38 12.35 18.46
N LEU A 115 -16.72 13.44 18.79
CA LEU A 115 -15.27 13.59 18.55
C LEU A 115 -14.45 12.49 19.23
N GLU A 116 -14.78 12.15 20.48
CA GLU A 116 -14.04 11.12 21.22
C GLU A 116 -14.23 9.74 20.60
N GLY A 117 -15.42 9.39 20.19
CA GLY A 117 -15.72 8.16 19.46
C GLY A 117 -14.95 8.06 18.16
N GLN A 118 -14.92 9.15 17.36
CA GLN A 118 -14.14 9.19 16.11
C GLN A 118 -12.64 9.04 16.37
N LEU A 119 -12.08 9.75 17.35
CA LEU A 119 -10.65 9.65 17.70
C LEU A 119 -10.27 8.26 18.23
N SER A 120 -11.15 7.65 19.02
CA SER A 120 -10.96 6.28 19.53
C SER A 120 -10.96 5.27 18.39
N HIS A 121 -11.93 5.37 17.46
CA HIS A 121 -11.99 4.53 16.27
C HIS A 121 -10.75 4.67 15.39
N LEU A 122 -10.33 5.90 15.09
CA LEU A 122 -9.10 6.16 14.33
C LEU A 122 -7.86 5.61 15.03
N GLY A 123 -7.82 5.64 16.38
CA GLY A 123 -6.76 5.00 17.16
C GLY A 123 -6.70 3.47 16.97
N LEU A 124 -7.87 2.83 16.95
CA LEU A 124 -7.97 1.40 16.66
C LEU A 124 -7.51 1.05 15.25
N ILE A 125 -7.92 1.84 14.27
CA ILE A 125 -7.49 1.68 12.86
C ILE A 125 -5.98 1.85 12.76
N GLU A 126 -5.40 2.84 13.43
CA GLU A 126 -3.94 3.08 13.42
C GLU A 126 -3.18 1.89 14.00
N ALA A 127 -3.63 1.30 15.11
CA ALA A 127 -3.00 0.12 15.70
C ALA A 127 -3.04 -1.11 14.76
N ARG A 128 -4.18 -1.34 14.09
CA ARG A 128 -4.29 -2.40 13.07
C ARG A 128 -3.41 -2.12 11.85
N LEU A 129 -3.32 -0.86 11.43
CA LEU A 129 -2.48 -0.43 10.32
C LEU A 129 -0.99 -0.67 10.60
N ASP A 130 -0.54 -0.45 11.84
CA ASP A 130 0.83 -0.72 12.25
C ASP A 130 1.20 -2.20 12.08
N SER A 131 0.29 -3.10 12.45
CA SER A 131 0.47 -4.54 12.22
C SER A 131 0.58 -4.88 10.72
N LEU A 132 -0.23 -4.25 9.86
CA LEU A 132 -0.16 -4.46 8.41
C LEU A 132 1.13 -3.89 7.79
N ILE A 133 1.64 -2.77 8.31
CA ILE A 133 2.92 -2.19 7.90
C ILE A 133 4.09 -3.10 8.29
N GLU A 134 4.05 -3.67 9.47
CA GLU A 134 5.04 -4.64 9.94
C GLU A 134 5.04 -5.90 9.07
N GLU A 135 3.86 -6.50 8.84
CA GLU A 135 3.67 -7.63 7.94
C GLU A 135 4.22 -7.35 6.53
N ALA A 136 3.92 -6.15 5.98
CA ALA A 136 4.44 -5.73 4.69
C ALA A 136 5.97 -5.61 4.72
N GLY A 137 6.54 -5.09 5.81
CA GLY A 137 7.99 -4.98 6.03
C GLY A 137 8.69 -6.33 6.09
N GLU A 138 8.15 -7.29 6.85
CA GLU A 138 8.67 -8.65 6.92
C GLU A 138 8.60 -9.37 5.56
N SER A 139 7.50 -9.19 4.84
CA SER A 139 7.32 -9.75 3.50
C SER A 139 8.38 -9.25 2.52
N ILE A 140 8.79 -7.98 2.64
CA ILE A 140 9.89 -7.40 1.84
C ILE A 140 11.21 -8.11 2.18
N GLY A 141 11.55 -8.25 3.45
CA GLY A 141 12.80 -8.89 3.89
C GLY A 141 12.90 -10.35 3.45
N LYS A 142 11.87 -11.14 3.72
CA LYS A 142 11.83 -12.58 3.40
C LYS A 142 11.80 -12.83 1.89
N LYS A 143 10.90 -12.18 1.15
CA LYS A 143 10.71 -12.41 -0.29
C LYS A 143 11.80 -11.79 -1.15
N SER A 144 12.30 -10.60 -0.83
CA SER A 144 13.40 -9.98 -1.59
C SER A 144 14.68 -10.82 -1.53
N ARG A 145 14.98 -11.39 -0.36
CA ARG A 145 16.13 -12.30 -0.19
C ARG A 145 15.95 -13.60 -0.98
N LEU A 146 14.73 -14.17 -0.91
CA LEU A 146 14.39 -15.39 -1.63
C LEU A 146 14.50 -15.21 -3.16
N TYR A 147 13.94 -14.12 -3.69
CA TYR A 147 13.99 -13.84 -5.13
C TYR A 147 15.41 -13.61 -5.65
N LYS A 148 16.27 -12.93 -4.88
CA LYS A 148 17.69 -12.76 -5.23
C LYS A 148 18.42 -14.10 -5.26
N THR A 149 18.18 -14.95 -4.27
CA THR A 149 18.84 -16.27 -4.17
C THR A 149 18.33 -17.20 -5.26
N MET A 150 17.03 -17.28 -5.52
CA MET A 150 16.46 -18.09 -6.60
C MET A 150 16.95 -17.64 -7.99
N GLY A 151 17.00 -16.33 -8.24
CA GLY A 151 17.53 -15.80 -9.50
C GLY A 151 18.98 -16.21 -9.75
N PHE A 152 19.80 -16.21 -8.71
CA PHE A 152 21.18 -16.68 -8.78
C PHE A 152 21.27 -18.19 -9.09
N PHE A 153 20.51 -19.02 -8.39
CA PHE A 153 20.52 -20.49 -8.61
C PHE A 153 19.98 -20.87 -9.99
N VAL A 154 18.90 -20.27 -10.44
CA VAL A 154 18.34 -20.52 -11.78
C VAL A 154 19.33 -20.10 -12.85
N GLY A 155 19.98 -18.94 -12.69
CA GLY A 155 21.02 -18.48 -13.61
C GLY A 155 22.24 -19.40 -13.64
N ALA A 156 22.72 -19.84 -12.49
CA ALA A 156 23.87 -20.77 -12.38
C ALA A 156 23.53 -22.15 -12.98
N SER A 157 22.36 -22.69 -12.69
CA SER A 157 21.92 -23.99 -13.25
C SER A 157 21.78 -23.93 -14.78
N ALA A 158 21.23 -22.86 -15.33
CA ALA A 158 21.10 -22.68 -16.77
C ALA A 158 22.48 -22.54 -17.44
N ALA A 159 23.42 -21.85 -16.80
CA ALA A 159 24.80 -21.73 -17.31
C ALA A 159 25.53 -23.09 -17.35
N ILE A 160 25.35 -23.93 -16.32
CA ILE A 160 25.96 -25.29 -16.26
C ILE A 160 25.36 -26.21 -17.32
N LEU A 161 24.05 -26.13 -17.57
CA LEU A 161 23.34 -26.99 -18.53
C LEU A 161 23.68 -26.65 -20.00
N LEU A 162 24.18 -25.46 -20.27
CA LEU A 162 24.47 -24.95 -21.61
C LEU A 162 25.98 -24.97 -21.96
N LEU A 163 26.83 -25.24 -20.96
CA LEU A 163 28.28 -25.42 -21.14
C LEU A 163 28.57 -26.82 -21.63
#